data_d2f08715fed3c7c7e2f1cbf7cc6ba8de
#
_entry.id   d2f08715fed3c7c7e2f1cbf7cc6ba8de
#
_cell.length_a   1.000
_cell.length_b   1.000
_cell.length_c   1.000
_cell.angle_alpha   90.00
_cell.angle_beta   90.00
_cell.angle_gamma   90.00
#
_symmetry.space_group_name_H-M   'P 1'
#
loop_
_entity.id
_entity.type
_entity.pdbx_description
1 polymer ?
#
loop_
_entity_poly.entity_id
_entity_poly.type
_entity_poly.pdbx_seq_one_letter_code
_entity_poly.pdbx_strand_id
1 'polypeptide(L)'
;RDNVIEKWRDFSCNMHPHNYYLEILTDLGLVGFLLIIFLLYKLLYLAFFKYFKYLKKDKLRYILTPLIFLLIAEFFPLRSSGSFFTTNNSAFIFILIALIASFLKGRNLN
;
A
#
# COMPACT_ATOMS: atom_id res chain seq x y z
N ARG A 1 -28.70 33.79 -11.69
CA ARG A 1 -28.26 32.73 -12.63
C ARG A 1 -26.83 32.31 -12.37
N ASP A 2 -25.96 33.22 -11.95
CA ASP A 2 -24.55 32.95 -11.71
C ASP A 2 -24.27 32.17 -10.41
N ASN A 3 -25.12 32.34 -9.38
CA ASN A 3 -25.00 31.64 -8.10
C ASN A 3 -25.25 30.13 -8.16
N VAL A 4 -25.99 29.65 -9.17
CA VAL A 4 -26.27 28.21 -9.35
C VAL A 4 -25.06 27.51 -9.95
N ILE A 5 -24.33 28.17 -10.85
CA ILE A 5 -23.16 27.62 -11.53
C ILE A 5 -21.97 27.52 -10.56
N GLU A 6 -21.78 28.49 -9.67
CA GLU A 6 -20.77 28.41 -8.60
C GLU A 6 -21.06 27.27 -7.61
N LYS A 7 -22.29 27.08 -7.21
CA LYS A 7 -22.72 26.02 -6.31
C LYS A 7 -22.48 24.63 -6.89
N TRP A 8 -22.60 24.45 -8.21
CA TRP A 8 -22.30 23.18 -8.88
C TRP A 8 -20.80 22.96 -9.09
N ARG A 9 -19.99 24.00 -9.19
CA ARG A 9 -18.53 23.92 -9.28
C ARG A 9 -17.90 23.45 -7.97
N ASP A 10 -18.40 23.90 -6.83
CA ASP A 10 -17.95 23.45 -5.51
C ASP A 10 -18.32 21.98 -5.23
N PHE A 11 -19.43 21.48 -5.82
CA PHE A 11 -19.84 20.09 -5.67
C PHE A 11 -18.99 19.12 -6.49
N SER A 12 -18.37 19.56 -7.57
CA SER A 12 -17.56 18.69 -8.45
C SER A 12 -16.11 18.54 -8.02
N CYS A 13 -15.61 19.38 -7.10
CA CYS A 13 -14.22 19.39 -6.68
C CYS A 13 -13.88 18.45 -5.50
N ASN A 14 -14.85 17.83 -4.84
CA ASN A 14 -14.62 17.04 -3.62
C ASN A 14 -14.80 15.52 -3.80
N MET A 15 -14.87 15.03 -5.01
CA MET A 15 -14.86 13.58 -5.27
C MET A 15 -13.42 13.05 -5.41
N HIS A 16 -12.63 13.13 -4.35
CA HIS A 16 -11.45 12.31 -4.25
C HIS A 16 -11.89 10.85 -4.00
N PRO A 17 -11.49 9.91 -4.83
CA PRO A 17 -11.74 8.50 -4.56
C PRO A 17 -11.01 8.11 -3.28
N HIS A 18 -11.75 7.86 -2.20
CA HIS A 18 -11.19 7.41 -0.91
C HIS A 18 -10.71 5.95 -0.97
N ASN A 19 -10.22 5.52 -2.12
CA ASN A 19 -9.72 4.17 -2.34
C ASN A 19 -8.37 4.24 -3.06
N TYR A 20 -7.35 3.67 -2.44
CA TYR A 20 -5.97 3.67 -2.95
C TYR A 20 -5.86 3.12 -4.38
N TYR A 21 -6.61 2.08 -4.71
CA TYR A 21 -6.57 1.46 -6.03
C TYR A 21 -7.09 2.39 -7.13
N LEU A 22 -8.20 3.08 -6.86
CA LEU A 22 -8.75 4.06 -7.79
C LEU A 22 -7.84 5.27 -7.92
N GLU A 23 -7.27 5.76 -6.83
CA GLU A 23 -6.34 6.89 -6.84
C GLU A 23 -5.07 6.56 -7.63
N ILE A 24 -4.45 5.41 -7.37
CA ILE A 24 -3.27 4.96 -8.11
C ILE A 24 -3.59 4.79 -9.60
N LEU A 25 -4.76 4.23 -9.92
CA LEU A 25 -5.19 4.04 -11.31
C LEU A 25 -5.43 5.38 -12.02
N THR A 26 -6.01 6.37 -11.36
CA THR A 26 -6.29 7.69 -11.95
C THR A 26 -5.02 8.53 -12.10
N ASP A 27 -4.12 8.50 -11.12
CA ASP A 27 -2.94 9.36 -11.10
C ASP A 27 -1.75 8.79 -11.88
N LEU A 28 -1.52 7.49 -11.82
CA LEU A 28 -0.41 6.81 -12.50
C LEU A 28 -0.84 6.04 -13.75
N GLY A 29 -2.13 5.99 -14.04
CA GLY A 29 -2.67 5.21 -15.15
C GLY A 29 -2.52 3.70 -14.96
N LEU A 30 -2.93 2.95 -15.99
CA LEU A 30 -2.96 1.49 -15.95
C LEU A 30 -1.56 0.88 -15.76
N VAL A 31 -0.54 1.44 -16.39
CA VAL A 31 0.84 0.92 -16.32
C VAL A 31 1.40 1.06 -14.90
N GLY A 32 1.25 2.25 -14.27
CA GLY A 32 1.69 2.48 -12.90
C GLY A 32 0.92 1.63 -11.89
N PHE A 33 -0.38 1.47 -12.11
CA PHE A 33 -1.22 0.59 -11.31
C PHE A 33 -0.73 -0.86 -11.34
N LEU A 34 -0.49 -1.42 -12.53
CA LEU A 34 0.00 -2.80 -12.69
C LEU A 34 1.38 -2.99 -12.06
N LEU A 35 2.28 -2.01 -12.17
CA LEU A 35 3.60 -2.08 -11.52
C LEU A 35 3.49 -2.13 -10.00
N ILE A 36 2.66 -1.29 -9.39
CA ILE A 36 2.47 -1.28 -7.94
C ILE A 36 1.84 -2.60 -7.47
N ILE A 37 0.80 -3.09 -8.14
CA ILE A 37 0.18 -4.39 -7.80
C ILE A 37 1.19 -5.53 -7.92
N PHE A 38 2.01 -5.54 -8.97
CA PHE A 38 3.06 -6.55 -9.16
C PHE A 38 4.10 -6.51 -8.04
N LEU A 39 4.57 -5.31 -7.65
CA LEU A 39 5.53 -5.15 -6.55
C LEU A 39 4.95 -5.62 -5.22
N LEU A 40 3.71 -5.25 -4.90
CA LEU A 40 3.02 -5.69 -3.70
C LEU A 40 2.82 -7.21 -3.69
N TYR A 41 2.37 -7.77 -4.80
CA TYR A 41 2.21 -9.23 -4.94
C TYR A 41 3.53 -9.95 -4.72
N LYS A 42 4.62 -9.50 -5.36
CA LYS A 42 5.96 -10.09 -5.22
C LYS A 42 6.47 -10.00 -3.78
N LEU A 43 6.27 -8.84 -3.13
CA LEU A 43 6.67 -8.65 -1.73
C LEU A 43 5.92 -9.59 -0.79
N LEU A 44 4.59 -9.67 -0.92
CA LEU A 44 3.74 -10.55 -0.12
C LEU A 44 4.04 -12.02 -0.41
N TYR A 45 4.24 -12.39 -1.66
CA TYR A 45 4.62 -13.76 -2.05
C TYR A 45 5.95 -14.17 -1.37
N LEU A 46 6.98 -13.34 -1.45
CA LEU A 46 8.26 -13.60 -0.80
C LEU A 46 8.11 -13.64 0.73
N ALA A 47 7.33 -12.74 1.31
CA ALA A 47 7.08 -12.69 2.73
C ALA A 47 6.36 -13.96 3.21
N PHE A 48 5.30 -14.39 2.53
CA PHE A 48 4.57 -15.60 2.90
C PHE A 48 5.35 -16.88 2.63
N PHE A 49 5.85 -17.10 1.42
CA PHE A 49 6.46 -18.38 1.04
C PHE A 49 7.87 -18.58 1.61
N LYS A 50 8.72 -17.57 1.55
CA LYS A 50 10.06 -17.66 2.19
C LYS A 50 9.94 -17.70 3.71
N TYR A 51 9.07 -16.87 4.24
CA TYR A 51 8.98 -16.65 5.66
C TYR A 51 8.36 -17.83 6.41
N PHE A 52 7.20 -18.31 5.97
CA PHE A 52 6.53 -19.43 6.63
C PHE A 52 7.29 -20.76 6.49
N LYS A 53 8.00 -20.95 5.37
CA LYS A 53 8.74 -22.18 5.12
C LYS A 53 10.04 -22.30 5.94
N TYR A 54 10.75 -21.19 6.18
CA TYR A 54 12.08 -21.21 6.76
C TYR A 54 12.17 -20.74 8.21
N LEU A 55 11.14 -20.13 8.77
CA LEU A 55 11.21 -19.42 10.05
C LEU A 55 10.40 -20.03 11.19
N LYS A 56 10.30 -21.36 11.25
CA LYS A 56 9.55 -22.01 12.34
C LYS A 56 10.05 -21.68 13.77
N LYS A 57 11.29 -21.19 13.95
CA LYS A 57 11.93 -20.99 15.28
C LYS A 57 12.61 -19.64 15.55
N ASP A 58 12.54 -18.65 14.66
CA ASP A 58 13.31 -17.41 14.83
C ASP A 58 12.51 -16.26 15.45
N LYS A 59 13.18 -15.50 16.33
CA LYS A 59 12.66 -14.24 16.93
C LYS A 59 12.18 -13.22 15.87
N LEU A 60 12.77 -13.26 14.68
CA LEU A 60 12.41 -12.40 13.54
C LEU A 60 10.94 -12.60 13.11
N ARG A 61 10.37 -13.77 13.34
CA ARG A 61 8.96 -14.06 13.05
C ARG A 61 8.03 -13.14 13.82
N TYR A 62 8.32 -12.85 15.08
CA TYR A 62 7.49 -12.00 15.92
C TYR A 62 7.47 -10.54 15.45
N ILE A 63 8.54 -10.09 14.79
CA ILE A 63 8.63 -8.72 14.25
C ILE A 63 8.00 -8.64 12.86
N LEU A 64 8.28 -9.61 12.00
CA LEU A 64 7.86 -9.57 10.60
C LEU A 64 6.36 -9.87 10.42
N THR A 65 5.79 -10.75 11.23
CA THR A 65 4.36 -11.11 11.16
C THR A 65 3.45 -9.88 11.30
N PRO A 66 3.56 -9.05 12.35
CA PRO A 66 2.70 -7.88 12.48
C PRO A 66 2.93 -6.85 11.35
N LEU A 67 4.15 -6.72 10.82
CA LEU A 67 4.44 -5.83 9.70
C LEU A 67 3.72 -6.27 8.41
N ILE A 68 3.68 -7.57 8.14
CA ILE A 68 2.96 -8.13 6.98
C ILE A 68 1.45 -7.92 7.14
N PHE A 69 0.89 -8.19 8.32
CA PHE A 69 -0.53 -7.97 8.56
C PHE A 69 -0.90 -6.49 8.47
N LEU A 70 -0.03 -5.60 8.94
CA LEU A 70 -0.23 -4.16 8.82
C LEU A 70 -0.24 -3.73 7.35
N LEU A 71 0.65 -4.27 6.52
CA LEU A 71 0.67 -4.00 5.09
C LEU A 71 -0.60 -4.51 4.40
N ILE A 72 -1.07 -5.72 4.74
CA ILE A 72 -2.32 -6.28 4.21
C ILE A 72 -3.52 -5.43 4.62
N ALA A 73 -3.57 -4.99 5.88
CA ALA A 73 -4.64 -4.14 6.38
C ALA A 73 -4.65 -2.77 5.69
N GLU A 74 -3.48 -2.21 5.40
CA GLU A 74 -3.36 -0.92 4.71
C GLU A 74 -3.83 -0.99 3.26
N PHE A 75 -3.50 -2.07 2.55
CA PHE A 75 -3.93 -2.32 1.17
C PHE A 75 -5.24 -3.09 1.05
N PHE A 76 -6.03 -3.19 2.12
CA PHE A 76 -7.31 -3.88 2.04
C PHE A 76 -8.30 -3.11 1.13
N PRO A 77 -8.85 -3.73 0.08
CA PRO A 77 -9.58 -3.02 -0.98
C PRO A 77 -10.89 -2.37 -0.53
N LEU A 78 -11.47 -2.82 0.57
CA LEU A 78 -12.72 -2.27 1.12
C LEU A 78 -12.50 -1.19 2.16
N ARG A 79 -11.25 -0.86 2.48
CA ARG A 79 -10.94 0.21 3.43
C ARG A 79 -11.16 1.56 2.76
N SER A 80 -12.02 2.38 3.35
CA SER A 80 -12.07 3.81 3.07
C SER A 80 -10.91 4.46 3.80
N SER A 81 -9.81 4.68 3.12
CA SER A 81 -8.63 5.35 3.67
C SER A 81 -8.45 6.71 3.02
N GLY A 82 -7.66 7.57 3.64
CA GLY A 82 -7.26 8.85 3.05
C GLY A 82 -6.51 8.67 1.72
N SER A 83 -6.03 9.76 1.15
CA SER A 83 -5.26 9.74 -0.09
C SER A 83 -3.95 8.97 0.05
N PHE A 84 -3.64 8.09 -0.92
CA PHE A 84 -2.38 7.35 -1.00
C PHE A 84 -1.18 8.28 -1.14
N PHE A 85 -1.33 9.34 -1.94
CA PHE A 85 -0.26 10.28 -2.26
C PHE A 85 -0.07 11.41 -1.24
N THR A 86 -0.81 11.41 -0.12
CA THR A 86 -0.47 12.34 0.97
C THR A 86 0.88 11.98 1.56
N THR A 87 1.68 12.99 1.90
CA THR A 87 3.06 12.84 2.39
C THR A 87 3.15 11.86 3.56
N ASN A 88 2.23 11.96 4.51
CA ASN A 88 2.23 11.10 5.69
C ASN A 88 1.91 9.63 5.36
N ASN A 89 0.89 9.38 4.55
CA ASN A 89 0.50 8.03 4.17
C ASN A 89 1.54 7.36 3.27
N SER A 90 2.02 8.07 2.26
CA SER A 90 3.05 7.53 1.37
C SER A 90 4.34 7.22 2.12
N ALA A 91 4.81 8.12 2.99
CA ALA A 91 5.98 7.89 3.82
C ALA A 91 5.82 6.66 4.71
N PHE A 92 4.67 6.50 5.38
CA PHE A 92 4.37 5.35 6.20
C PHE A 92 4.40 4.04 5.40
N ILE A 93 3.73 4.00 4.25
CA ILE A 93 3.68 2.81 3.39
C ILE A 93 5.06 2.44 2.86
N PHE A 94 5.84 3.41 2.38
CA PHE A 94 7.19 3.15 1.87
C PHE A 94 8.16 2.70 2.96
N ILE A 95 8.09 3.26 4.17
CA ILE A 95 8.87 2.80 5.32
C ILE A 95 8.50 1.35 5.66
N LEU A 96 7.21 1.02 5.70
CA LEU A 96 6.73 -0.33 5.98
C LEU A 96 7.22 -1.35 4.94
N ILE A 97 7.14 -1.01 3.64
CA ILE A 97 7.66 -1.84 2.55
C ILE A 97 9.17 -2.00 2.65
N ALA A 98 9.91 -0.94 2.94
CA ALA A 98 11.36 -0.96 3.09
C ALA A 98 11.81 -1.85 4.26
N LEU A 99 11.12 -1.76 5.40
CA LEU A 99 11.40 -2.62 6.56
C LEU A 99 11.17 -4.10 6.22
N ILE A 100 10.04 -4.45 5.63
CA ILE A 100 9.74 -5.83 5.22
C ILE A 100 10.79 -6.34 4.22
N ALA A 101 11.12 -5.54 3.19
CA ALA A 101 12.12 -5.91 2.18
C ALA A 101 13.52 -6.08 2.79
N SER A 102 13.91 -5.22 3.73
CA SER A 102 15.19 -5.32 4.44
C SER A 102 15.31 -6.62 5.24
N PHE A 103 14.27 -6.98 5.99
CA PHE A 103 14.25 -8.25 6.73
C PHE A 103 14.28 -9.47 5.82
N LEU A 104 13.65 -9.40 4.65
CA LEU A 104 13.68 -10.49 3.67
C LEU A 104 15.05 -10.62 2.99
N LYS A 105 15.74 -9.49 2.73
CA LYS A 105 17.08 -9.46 2.09
C LYS A 105 18.19 -9.91 3.03
N GLY A 106 18.19 -9.45 4.27
CA GLY A 106 19.26 -9.74 5.24
C GLY A 106 19.53 -11.22 5.47
N ARG A 107 18.65 -12.09 5.02
CA ARG A 107 18.78 -13.54 5.13
C ARG A 107 19.30 -14.26 3.88
N ASN A 108 19.37 -13.56 2.75
CA ASN A 108 19.95 -14.14 1.52
C ASN A 108 21.50 -14.05 1.49
N LEU A 109 22.11 -13.42 2.50
CA LEU A 109 23.56 -13.23 2.58
C LEU A 109 24.27 -14.29 3.44
N ASN A 110 23.52 -15.21 4.01
CA ASN A 110 24.02 -16.37 4.74
C ASN A 110 23.45 -17.65 4.13
#